data_471b9511bf9a900e9c43ec9b7f257a7a
#
_entry.id   471b9511bf9a900e9c43ec9b7f257a7a
#
_cell.length_a   1.000
_cell.length_b   1.000
_cell.length_c   1.000
_cell.angle_alpha   90.00
_cell.angle_beta   90.00
_cell.angle_gamma   90.00
#
_symmetry.space_group_name_H-M   'P 1'
#
loop_
_entity.id
_entity.type
_entity.pdbx_description
1 polymer ?
#
loop_
_entity_poly.entity_id
_entity_poly.type
_entity_poly.pdbx_seq_one_letter_code
_entity_poly.pdbx_strand_id
1 'polypeptide(L)'
;MASTKEYLINTLDLLSGLDDISYRAMMGEYILYFKDKVFGGVYDDRFLIKKTKVVLDMMPDAELDLPYEGGSEMVLVDTDDRDFIREVILAMYDEIPAPKKRKK
;
A
#
# COMPACT_ATOMS: atom_id res chain seq x y z
N MET A 1 -10.90 -11.72 8.00
CA MET A 1 -11.60 -11.86 6.71
C MET A 1 -10.63 -11.66 5.59
N ALA A 2 -10.81 -12.37 4.51
CA ALA A 2 -9.92 -12.24 3.37
C ALA A 2 -10.41 -11.14 2.44
N SER A 3 -9.47 -10.53 1.73
CA SER A 3 -9.82 -9.55 0.71
C SER A 3 -10.28 -10.27 -0.54
N THR A 4 -11.18 -9.64 -1.27
CA THR A 4 -11.64 -10.21 -2.53
C THR A 4 -10.68 -9.87 -3.65
N LYS A 5 -10.63 -10.74 -4.65
CA LYS A 5 -9.79 -10.47 -5.81
C LYS A 5 -10.30 -9.26 -6.59
N GLU A 6 -11.60 -9.06 -6.55
CA GLU A 6 -12.19 -7.91 -7.21
C GLU A 6 -11.67 -6.61 -6.60
N TYR A 7 -11.56 -6.57 -5.28
CA TYR A 7 -11.03 -5.38 -4.63
C TYR A 7 -9.56 -5.15 -5.01
N LEU A 8 -8.79 -6.24 -5.11
CA LEU A 8 -7.42 -6.13 -5.56
C LEU A 8 -7.33 -5.55 -6.97
N ILE A 9 -8.17 -6.04 -7.87
CA ILE A 9 -8.15 -5.56 -9.24
C ILE A 9 -8.48 -4.07 -9.28
N ASN A 10 -9.46 -3.64 -8.51
CA ASN A 10 -9.79 -2.22 -8.44
C ASN A 10 -8.63 -1.40 -7.90
N THR A 11 -7.94 -1.93 -6.89
CA THR A 11 -6.79 -1.23 -6.31
C THR A 11 -5.65 -1.12 -7.34
N LEU A 12 -5.40 -2.20 -8.07
CA LEU A 12 -4.35 -2.16 -9.09
C LEU A 12 -4.68 -1.15 -10.19
N ASP A 13 -5.97 -1.00 -10.49
CA ASP A 13 -6.39 0.01 -11.46
C ASP A 13 -6.06 1.41 -10.97
N LEU A 14 -6.24 1.67 -9.68
CA LEU A 14 -5.88 2.95 -9.11
C LEU A 14 -4.38 3.22 -9.19
N LEU A 15 -3.59 2.16 -9.29
CA LEU A 15 -2.13 2.25 -9.36
C LEU A 15 -1.61 2.23 -10.79
N SER A 16 -2.49 2.34 -11.76
CA SER A 16 -2.14 2.16 -13.16
C SER A 16 -1.18 3.22 -13.70
N GLY A 17 -1.05 4.35 -13.01
CA GLY A 17 -0.09 5.37 -13.40
C GLY A 17 1.35 5.08 -12.98
N LEU A 18 1.57 3.98 -12.29
CA LEU A 18 2.90 3.60 -11.82
C LEU A 18 3.37 2.35 -12.54
N ASP A 19 4.65 2.34 -12.90
CA ASP A 19 5.29 1.13 -13.40
C ASP A 19 5.80 0.30 -12.24
N ASP A 20 6.06 -0.97 -12.49
CA ASP A 20 6.71 -1.85 -11.52
C ASP A 20 5.89 -2.09 -10.28
N ILE A 21 4.57 -2.03 -10.40
CA ILE A 21 3.67 -2.45 -9.33
C ILE A 21 3.49 -3.95 -9.40
N SER A 22 3.65 -4.61 -8.26
CA SER A 22 3.39 -6.05 -8.19
C SER A 22 2.72 -6.36 -6.86
N TYR A 23 2.27 -7.57 -6.73
CA TYR A 23 1.60 -7.97 -5.50
C TYR A 23 1.90 -9.43 -5.20
N ARG A 24 1.67 -9.80 -3.95
CA ARG A 24 1.82 -11.18 -3.52
C ARG A 24 0.65 -11.52 -2.62
N ALA A 25 -0.02 -12.62 -2.91
CA ALA A 25 -1.09 -13.10 -2.04
C ALA A 25 -0.48 -13.73 -0.81
N MET A 26 -1.07 -13.44 0.35
CA MET A 26 -0.57 -14.00 1.59
C MET A 26 -1.73 -14.14 2.57
N MET A 27 -2.11 -15.38 2.87
CA MET A 27 -3.13 -15.67 3.88
C MET A 27 -4.43 -14.93 3.63
N GLY A 28 -4.83 -14.85 2.34
CA GLY A 28 -6.08 -14.20 1.97
C GLY A 28 -5.98 -12.72 1.76
N GLU A 29 -4.83 -12.12 2.05
CA GLU A 29 -4.62 -10.71 1.81
C GLU A 29 -3.61 -10.52 0.70
N TYR A 30 -3.38 -9.27 0.31
CA TYR A 30 -2.45 -8.99 -0.78
C TYR A 30 -1.47 -7.92 -0.34
N ILE A 31 -0.18 -8.22 -0.53
CA ILE A 31 0.88 -7.27 -0.22
C ILE A 31 1.29 -6.61 -1.53
N LEU A 32 1.37 -5.29 -1.51
CA LEU A 32 1.66 -4.51 -2.71
C LEU A 32 3.08 -4.00 -2.68
N TYR A 33 3.73 -4.10 -3.83
CA TYR A 33 5.13 -3.71 -3.99
C TYR A 33 5.24 -2.66 -5.08
N PHE A 34 6.16 -1.74 -4.88
CA PHE A 34 6.58 -0.79 -5.91
C PHE A 34 8.09 -0.89 -6.01
N LYS A 35 8.58 -1.38 -7.15
CA LYS A 35 10.02 -1.56 -7.38
C LYS A 35 10.65 -2.35 -6.23
N ASP A 36 10.04 -3.44 -5.86
CA ASP A 36 10.54 -4.36 -4.84
C ASP A 36 10.41 -3.88 -3.40
N LYS A 37 9.86 -2.70 -3.19
CA LYS A 37 9.60 -2.21 -1.83
C LYS A 37 8.13 -2.37 -1.50
N VAL A 38 7.85 -2.89 -0.30
CA VAL A 38 6.48 -3.02 0.18
C VAL A 38 5.99 -1.64 0.58
N PHE A 39 4.97 -1.12 -0.08
CA PHE A 39 4.43 0.18 0.29
C PHE A 39 3.07 0.08 0.96
N GLY A 40 2.43 -1.06 0.88
CA GLY A 40 1.12 -1.22 1.49
C GLY A 40 0.52 -2.55 1.10
N GLY A 41 -0.79 -2.61 1.10
CA GLY A 41 -1.46 -3.84 0.74
C GLY A 41 -2.96 -3.69 0.78
N VAL A 42 -3.64 -4.77 0.43
CA VAL A 42 -5.10 -4.86 0.50
C VAL A 42 -5.41 -5.82 1.63
N TYR A 43 -6.04 -5.30 2.67
CA TYR A 43 -6.34 -6.07 3.89
C TYR A 43 -7.82 -5.93 4.20
N ASP A 44 -8.54 -7.05 4.15
CA ASP A 44 -9.97 -7.06 4.48
C ASP A 44 -10.72 -6.01 3.66
N ASP A 45 -10.45 -6.01 2.34
CA ASP A 45 -11.05 -5.08 1.40
C ASP A 45 -10.79 -3.62 1.76
N ARG A 46 -9.58 -3.33 2.23
CA ARG A 46 -9.13 -1.97 2.48
C ARG A 46 -7.76 -1.78 1.85
N PHE A 47 -7.57 -0.67 1.18
CA PHE A 47 -6.28 -0.33 0.60
C PHE A 47 -5.52 0.50 1.63
N LEU A 48 -4.50 -0.10 2.22
CA LEU A 48 -3.70 0.54 3.26
C LEU A 48 -2.27 0.73 2.76
N ILE A 49 -1.67 1.85 3.11
CA ILE A 49 -0.27 2.11 2.77
C ILE A 49 0.49 2.42 4.05
N LYS A 50 1.80 2.24 3.99
CA LYS A 50 2.63 2.41 5.18
C LYS A 50 2.55 3.84 5.69
N LYS A 51 2.59 3.99 7.00
CA LYS A 51 2.50 5.28 7.66
C LYS A 51 3.89 5.90 7.71
N THR A 52 4.26 6.60 6.67
CA THR A 52 5.52 7.33 6.62
C THR A 52 5.26 8.80 6.86
N LYS A 53 6.33 9.54 7.12
CA LYS A 53 6.19 10.95 7.38
C LYS A 53 5.57 11.69 6.21
N VAL A 54 6.04 11.39 4.99
CA VAL A 54 5.52 12.10 3.83
C VAL A 54 4.06 11.75 3.56
N VAL A 55 3.67 10.51 3.84
CA VAL A 55 2.27 10.13 3.67
C VAL A 55 1.39 10.92 4.64
N LEU A 56 1.84 11.05 5.88
CA LEU A 56 1.08 11.82 6.87
C LEU A 56 0.99 13.29 6.48
N ASP A 57 2.06 13.82 5.88
CA ASP A 57 2.05 15.20 5.43
C ASP A 57 1.11 15.42 4.26
N MET A 58 1.08 14.47 3.32
CA MET A 58 0.23 14.61 2.13
C MET A 58 -1.21 14.23 2.39
N MET A 59 -1.45 13.41 3.40
CA MET A 59 -2.79 12.93 3.72
C MET A 59 -3.10 13.16 5.20
N PRO A 60 -3.12 14.43 5.64
CA PRO A 60 -3.24 14.71 7.08
C PRO A 60 -4.58 14.30 7.66
N ASP A 61 -5.61 14.21 6.85
CA ASP A 61 -6.94 13.85 7.32
C ASP A 61 -7.29 12.38 7.10
N ALA A 62 -6.34 11.59 6.61
CA ALA A 62 -6.61 10.19 6.34
C ALA A 62 -6.75 9.42 7.65
N GLU A 63 -7.59 8.41 7.62
CA GLU A 63 -7.75 7.54 8.78
C GLU A 63 -6.59 6.57 8.87
N LEU A 64 -6.24 6.23 10.09
CA LEU A 64 -5.27 5.18 10.36
C LEU A 64 -6.03 3.92 10.72
N ASP A 65 -5.53 2.79 10.27
CA ASP A 65 -6.21 1.53 10.49
C ASP A 65 -5.17 0.44 10.64
N LEU A 66 -5.57 -0.66 11.22
CA LEU A 66 -4.69 -1.80 11.37
C LEU A 66 -4.94 -2.78 10.24
N PRO A 67 -3.89 -3.28 9.59
CA PRO A 67 -4.09 -4.30 8.56
C PRO A 67 -4.62 -5.61 9.14
N TYR A 68 -4.23 -5.90 10.36
CA TYR A 68 -4.68 -7.08 11.10
C TYR A 68 -4.34 -6.88 12.55
N GLU A 69 -4.93 -7.71 13.39
CA GLU A 69 -4.69 -7.61 14.82
C GLU A 69 -3.22 -7.84 15.11
N GLY A 70 -2.62 -6.93 15.85
CA GLY A 70 -1.21 -7.02 16.19
C GLY A 70 -0.30 -6.36 15.17
N GLY A 71 -0.83 -5.86 14.07
CA GLY A 71 -0.03 -5.17 13.09
C GLY A 71 0.18 -3.71 13.45
N SER A 72 1.03 -3.05 12.69
CA SER A 72 1.27 -1.62 12.87
C SER A 72 0.21 -0.83 12.12
N GLU A 73 -0.10 0.37 12.63
CA GLU A 73 -1.04 1.24 11.95
C GLU A 73 -0.57 1.59 10.55
N MET A 74 -1.53 1.65 9.65
CA MET A 74 -1.28 2.06 8.28
C MET A 74 -2.31 3.12 7.91
N VAL A 75 -2.08 3.77 6.79
CA VAL A 75 -2.95 4.86 6.35
C VAL A 75 -3.96 4.30 5.35
N LEU A 76 -5.22 4.58 5.60
CA LEU A 76 -6.30 4.13 4.72
C LEU A 76 -6.39 5.07 3.52
N VAL A 77 -6.32 4.48 2.32
CA VAL A 77 -6.47 5.23 1.08
C VAL A 77 -7.91 5.08 0.64
N ASP A 78 -8.69 6.14 0.75
CA ASP A 78 -10.10 6.07 0.38
C ASP A 78 -10.44 7.04 -0.75
N THR A 79 -9.43 7.46 -1.52
CA THR A 79 -9.64 8.30 -2.67
C THR A 79 -9.45 7.48 -3.94
N ASP A 80 -10.11 7.90 -5.01
CA ASP A 80 -9.91 7.27 -6.32
C ASP A 80 -9.16 8.18 -7.28
N ASP A 81 -8.50 9.22 -6.76
CA ASP A 81 -7.70 10.14 -7.56
C ASP A 81 -6.36 9.47 -7.89
N ARG A 82 -6.26 8.92 -9.10
CA ARG A 82 -5.07 8.19 -9.51
C ARG A 82 -3.81 9.03 -9.48
N ASP A 83 -3.92 10.28 -9.89
CA ASP A 83 -2.75 11.16 -9.90
C ASP A 83 -2.25 11.42 -8.50
N PHE A 84 -3.15 11.65 -7.57
CA PHE A 84 -2.76 11.88 -6.19
C PHE A 84 -2.12 10.64 -5.58
N ILE A 85 -2.73 9.48 -5.79
CA ILE A 85 -2.18 8.23 -5.27
C ILE A 85 -0.79 8.00 -5.82
N ARG A 86 -0.60 8.25 -7.11
CA ARG A 86 0.71 8.09 -7.74
C ARG A 86 1.74 8.99 -7.08
N GLU A 87 1.38 10.23 -6.83
CA GLU A 87 2.31 11.17 -6.22
C GLU A 87 2.66 10.77 -4.79
N VAL A 88 1.68 10.28 -4.03
CA VAL A 88 1.94 9.83 -2.67
C VAL A 88 2.91 8.66 -2.68
N ILE A 89 2.70 7.68 -3.54
CA ILE A 89 3.55 6.50 -3.57
C ILE A 89 4.95 6.86 -4.04
N LEU A 90 5.07 7.72 -5.04
CA LEU A 90 6.39 8.16 -5.47
C LEU A 90 7.12 8.91 -4.37
N ALA A 91 6.40 9.75 -3.63
CA ALA A 91 7.02 10.51 -2.57
C ALA A 91 7.46 9.63 -1.41
N MET A 92 6.66 8.61 -1.07
CA MET A 92 6.98 7.77 0.07
C MET A 92 8.03 6.72 -0.25
N TYR A 93 8.35 6.54 -1.53
CA TYR A 93 9.25 5.45 -1.91
C TYR A 93 10.60 5.55 -1.19
N ASP A 94 11.13 6.75 -1.06
CA ASP A 94 12.44 6.94 -0.42
C ASP A 94 12.38 6.71 1.08
N GLU A 95 11.19 6.75 1.66
CA GLU A 95 11.04 6.53 3.09
C GLU A 95 10.75 5.08 3.43
N ILE A 96 10.56 4.23 2.42
CA ILE A 96 10.34 2.82 2.64
C ILE A 96 11.68 2.11 2.65
N PRO A 97 11.95 1.29 3.67
CA PRO A 97 13.22 0.57 3.69
C PRO A 97 13.31 -0.42 2.55
N ALA A 98 14.51 -0.58 2.01
CA ALA A 98 14.72 -1.55 0.96
C ALA A 98 14.53 -2.95 1.53
N PRO A 99 14.10 -3.91 0.70
CA PRO A 99 13.97 -5.28 1.18
C PRO A 99 15.31 -5.80 1.62
N LYS A 100 15.28 -6.57 2.70
CA LYS A 100 16.50 -7.18 3.19
C LYS A 100 17.02 -8.18 2.19
N LYS A 101 18.28 -8.05 1.85
CA LYS A 101 18.90 -9.02 1.00
C LYS A 101 19.30 -10.22 1.80
N ARG A 102 18.95 -11.37 1.26
CA ARG A 102 19.37 -12.61 1.90
C ARG A 102 20.81 -12.87 1.58
N LYS A 103 21.59 -13.11 2.60
CA LYS A 103 22.98 -13.48 2.35
C LYS A 103 23.05 -14.91 1.91
N LYS A 104 23.86 -15.16 0.97
CA LYS A 104 24.03 -16.51 0.48
C LYS A 104 25.26 -17.15 1.06
#